data_a1434e964bf2f2bc8f9396d34a8c3ce6
#
_entry.id   a1434e964bf2f2bc8f9396d34a8c3ce6
#
_cell.length_a   1.000
_cell.length_b   1.000
_cell.length_c   1.000
_cell.angle_alpha   90.00
_cell.angle_beta   90.00
_cell.angle_gamma   90.00
#
_symmetry.space_group_name_H-M   'P 1'
#
loop_
_entity.id
_entity.type
_entity.pdbx_description
1 polymer ?
#
loop_
_entity_poly.entity_id
_entity_poly.type
_entity_poly.pdbx_seq_one_letter_code
_entity_poly.pdbx_strand_id
1 'polypeptide(L)'
;MKSVALVPYCPFPADSGGKVEMWKHLDLLQSMGECTLVSASTRPVGMGWTASAKSEVEQRGYTVRLREESFPKRYWRQLAGLVYGAICKGLRLERAFGHANPYHRHAFPPEFLLECSKQADLAIINYSYWAGLPTSCPKVIILLDLWSNVMWGGSRREIEDLRTADLIIVISKDEEIQLRQRGLQNILWSPPLAEPSDFPLSSQVGITGSANKFNQEGLRWLSKAALPEGVPVKIYGALASFVQWPEAHKVGRYDDSHEPYRNCGVFLLPTALGMGVQIKTVEALAAGRAIVARTGAMRGLPPGKGAWIEVDTPEAMWKQAALFSRDVQLREEQGAKASTVLICTPMPKAVGSKNTPQLRYGS
;
A
#
# COMPACT_ATOMS: atom_id res chain seq x y z
N MET A 1 12.94 13.56 19.33
CA MET A 1 13.41 13.56 17.93
C MET A 1 12.52 14.49 17.10
N LYS A 2 13.11 15.29 16.23
CA LYS A 2 12.35 16.09 15.26
C LYS A 2 12.47 15.43 13.90
N SER A 3 11.33 15.13 13.27
CA SER A 3 11.32 14.50 11.95
C SER A 3 10.55 15.35 10.94
N VAL A 4 10.95 15.21 9.68
CA VAL A 4 10.21 15.76 8.54
C VAL A 4 9.81 14.62 7.61
N ALA A 5 8.53 14.53 7.29
CA ALA A 5 7.98 13.48 6.43
C ALA A 5 7.41 14.08 5.15
N LEU A 6 8.04 13.79 4.02
CA LEU A 6 7.56 14.19 2.71
C LEU A 6 6.55 13.15 2.20
N VAL A 7 5.32 13.60 2.01
CA VAL A 7 4.20 12.77 1.53
C VAL A 7 3.68 13.27 0.18
N PRO A 8 3.46 12.39 -0.80
CA PRO A 8 3.10 12.81 -2.17
C PRO A 8 1.66 13.32 -2.29
N TYR A 9 0.80 13.00 -1.33
CA TYR A 9 -0.61 13.36 -1.28
C TYR A 9 -1.10 13.40 0.16
N CYS A 10 -2.28 13.96 0.38
CA CYS A 10 -2.88 13.95 1.70
C CYS A 10 -3.14 12.51 2.17
N PRO A 11 -2.62 12.10 3.32
CA PRO A 11 -2.86 10.75 3.84
C PRO A 11 -4.29 10.57 4.37
N PHE A 12 -5.04 11.66 4.56
CA PHE A 12 -6.42 11.64 5.06
C PHE A 12 -7.44 11.93 3.94
N PRO A 13 -8.58 11.21 3.89
CA PRO A 13 -8.89 10.02 4.65
C PRO A 13 -8.03 8.81 4.20
N ALA A 14 -7.83 7.83 5.11
CA ALA A 14 -7.07 6.62 4.82
C ALA A 14 -7.95 5.60 4.06
N ASP A 15 -8.31 5.92 2.82
CA ASP A 15 -9.26 5.19 1.97
C ASP A 15 -8.58 4.18 1.02
N SER A 16 -7.29 3.99 1.15
CA SER A 16 -6.51 3.03 0.34
C SER A 16 -5.38 2.42 1.16
N GLY A 17 -4.94 1.21 0.76
CA GLY A 17 -3.87 0.50 1.47
C GLY A 17 -2.58 1.31 1.61
N GLY A 18 -2.17 2.04 0.57
CA GLY A 18 -0.99 2.91 0.62
C GLY A 18 -1.12 4.05 1.63
N LYS A 19 -2.31 4.64 1.78
CA LYS A 19 -2.54 5.68 2.79
C LYS A 19 -2.58 5.11 4.20
N VAL A 20 -3.18 3.93 4.38
CA VAL A 20 -3.19 3.21 5.66
C VAL A 20 -1.76 2.91 6.12
N GLU A 21 -0.93 2.37 5.23
CA GLU A 21 0.46 2.07 5.53
C GLU A 21 1.29 3.34 5.81
N MET A 22 1.04 4.40 5.04
CA MET A 22 1.67 5.70 5.30
C MET A 22 1.34 6.23 6.70
N TRP A 23 0.07 6.12 7.13
CA TRP A 23 -0.33 6.53 8.49
C TRP A 23 0.41 5.75 9.57
N LYS A 24 0.54 4.43 9.45
CA LYS A 24 1.29 3.62 10.43
C LYS A 24 2.73 4.13 10.61
N HIS A 25 3.38 4.47 9.51
CA HIS A 25 4.73 5.04 9.57
C HIS A 25 4.74 6.44 10.21
N LEU A 26 3.76 7.29 9.88
CA LEU A 26 3.64 8.63 10.45
C LEU A 26 3.37 8.56 11.96
N ASP A 27 2.46 7.71 12.41
CA ASP A 27 2.14 7.52 13.83
C ASP A 27 3.37 7.01 14.61
N LEU A 28 4.16 6.11 14.00
CA LEU A 28 5.43 5.67 14.59
C LEU A 28 6.39 6.86 14.76
N LEU A 29 6.55 7.71 13.76
CA LEU A 29 7.40 8.91 13.85
C LEU A 29 6.94 9.89 14.91
N GLN A 30 5.63 10.11 14.98
CA GLN A 30 5.04 10.99 15.98
C GLN A 30 5.24 10.45 17.40
N SER A 31 5.18 9.13 17.59
CA SER A 31 5.48 8.51 18.89
C SER A 31 6.93 8.71 19.34
N MET A 32 7.84 8.97 18.40
CA MET A 32 9.25 9.25 18.64
C MET A 32 9.55 10.74 18.88
N GLY A 33 8.59 11.63 18.63
CA GLY A 33 8.71 13.07 18.85
C GLY A 33 7.93 13.92 17.83
N GLU A 34 8.40 15.14 17.58
CA GLU A 34 7.74 16.08 16.69
C GLU A 34 7.87 15.62 15.23
N CYS A 35 6.75 15.58 14.51
CA CYS A 35 6.73 15.26 13.08
C CYS A 35 6.08 16.38 12.25
N THR A 36 6.85 16.91 11.29
CA THR A 36 6.35 17.89 10.31
C THR A 36 6.06 17.19 8.99
N LEU A 37 4.81 17.21 8.56
CA LEU A 37 4.41 16.73 7.24
C LEU A 37 4.67 17.80 6.18
N VAL A 38 5.37 17.41 5.14
CA VAL A 38 5.69 18.29 4.01
C VAL A 38 5.06 17.73 2.75
N SER A 39 4.30 18.57 2.03
CA SER A 39 3.61 18.17 0.80
C SER A 39 3.38 19.35 -0.12
N ALA A 40 2.85 19.10 -1.32
CA ALA A 40 2.35 20.13 -2.21
C ALA A 40 0.85 20.34 -2.02
N SER A 41 0.40 21.59 -1.98
CA SER A 41 -1.03 21.94 -1.82
C SER A 41 -1.86 21.60 -3.06
N THR A 42 -1.20 21.41 -4.17
CA THR A 42 -1.83 21.32 -5.49
C THR A 42 -1.82 19.91 -6.02
N ARG A 43 -3.01 19.43 -6.35
CA ARG A 43 -3.29 18.14 -6.94
C ARG A 43 -2.61 17.92 -8.28
N PRO A 44 -1.94 16.79 -8.46
CA PRO A 44 -2.16 16.01 -9.65
C PRO A 44 -3.29 14.99 -9.36
N VAL A 45 -4.34 15.00 -10.17
CA VAL A 45 -5.31 13.90 -10.21
C VAL A 45 -6.07 13.59 -8.90
N GLY A 46 -6.63 14.59 -8.24
CA GLY A 46 -7.66 14.36 -7.22
C GLY A 46 -7.20 14.11 -5.77
N MET A 47 -5.92 13.93 -5.49
CA MET A 47 -5.40 13.58 -4.16
C MET A 47 -4.79 14.77 -3.38
N GLY A 48 -5.30 15.98 -3.60
CA GLY A 48 -4.76 17.19 -2.95
C GLY A 48 -5.27 17.41 -1.53
N TRP A 49 -4.56 18.23 -0.81
CA TRP A 49 -4.95 18.71 0.49
C TRP A 49 -6.15 19.64 0.40
N THR A 50 -7.19 19.41 1.19
CA THR A 50 -8.27 20.37 1.45
C THR A 50 -8.04 21.04 2.80
N ALA A 51 -8.68 22.19 3.05
CA ALA A 51 -8.59 22.85 4.34
C ALA A 51 -9.04 21.95 5.50
N SER A 52 -10.14 21.19 5.29
CA SER A 52 -10.65 20.23 6.28
C SER A 52 -9.67 19.08 6.52
N ALA A 53 -9.10 18.52 5.47
CA ALA A 53 -8.12 17.43 5.59
C ALA A 53 -6.84 17.89 6.30
N LYS A 54 -6.38 19.13 6.01
CA LYS A 54 -5.24 19.72 6.74
C LYS A 54 -5.56 19.88 8.22
N SER A 55 -6.73 20.45 8.54
CA SER A 55 -7.17 20.63 9.95
C SER A 55 -7.25 19.28 10.69
N GLU A 56 -7.77 18.24 10.06
CA GLU A 56 -7.84 16.91 10.64
C GLU A 56 -6.43 16.34 10.97
N VAL A 57 -5.49 16.51 10.05
CA VAL A 57 -4.10 16.07 10.25
C VAL A 57 -3.44 16.88 11.37
N GLU A 58 -3.66 18.18 11.44
CA GLU A 58 -3.14 19.05 12.50
C GLU A 58 -3.75 18.74 13.87
N GLN A 59 -5.04 18.39 13.94
CA GLN A 59 -5.70 17.94 15.17
C GLN A 59 -5.12 16.64 15.72
N ARG A 60 -4.51 15.81 14.86
CA ARG A 60 -3.75 14.62 15.28
C ARG A 60 -2.34 14.94 15.78
N GLY A 61 -1.97 16.21 15.89
CA GLY A 61 -0.70 16.69 16.46
C GLY A 61 0.44 16.83 15.46
N TYR A 62 0.17 16.73 14.15
CA TYR A 62 1.20 16.97 13.13
C TYR A 62 1.29 18.45 12.76
N THR A 63 2.50 18.94 12.52
CA THR A 63 2.68 20.23 11.83
C THR A 63 2.61 19.99 10.32
N VAL A 64 1.78 20.74 9.61
CA VAL A 64 1.64 20.57 8.15
C VAL A 64 2.20 21.78 7.41
N ARG A 65 3.23 21.56 6.59
CA ARG A 65 3.82 22.55 5.68
C ARG A 65 3.49 22.20 4.23
N LEU A 66 2.57 22.94 3.64
CA LEU A 66 2.21 22.77 2.24
C LEU A 66 2.92 23.80 1.40
N ARG A 67 3.57 23.33 0.34
CA ARG A 67 4.06 24.22 -0.68
C ARG A 67 2.91 24.68 -1.57
N GLU A 68 2.73 25.97 -1.64
CA GLU A 68 1.80 26.60 -2.57
C GLU A 68 2.54 27.01 -3.84
N GLU A 69 1.94 26.76 -4.98
CA GLU A 69 2.46 27.17 -6.28
C GLU A 69 1.32 27.71 -7.15
N SER A 70 1.57 28.82 -7.83
CA SER A 70 0.58 29.36 -8.76
C SER A 70 0.29 28.37 -9.90
N PHE A 71 -0.98 28.25 -10.27
CA PHE A 71 -1.47 27.33 -11.30
C PHE A 71 -0.67 27.40 -12.63
N PRO A 72 -0.34 28.59 -13.18
CA PRO A 72 0.40 28.67 -14.43
C PRO A 72 1.80 28.04 -14.37
N LYS A 73 2.56 28.34 -13.30
CA LYS A 73 3.93 27.80 -13.14
C LYS A 73 3.91 26.28 -13.02
N ARG A 74 2.94 25.73 -12.28
CA ARG A 74 2.76 24.29 -12.12
C ARG A 74 2.41 23.62 -13.44
N TYR A 75 1.45 24.18 -14.17
CA TYR A 75 1.00 23.63 -15.44
C TYR A 75 2.17 23.52 -16.45
N TRP A 76 2.95 24.59 -16.59
CA TRP A 76 4.09 24.59 -17.49
C TRP A 76 5.18 23.59 -17.09
N ARG A 77 5.45 23.43 -15.80
CA ARG A 77 6.39 22.42 -15.33
C ARG A 77 5.90 21.00 -15.57
N GLN A 78 4.64 20.73 -15.32
CA GLN A 78 4.06 19.42 -15.59
C GLN A 78 4.09 19.10 -17.08
N LEU A 79 3.71 20.04 -17.92
CA LEU A 79 3.75 19.89 -19.37
C LEU A 79 5.17 19.64 -19.86
N ALA A 80 6.14 20.46 -19.43
CA ALA A 80 7.56 20.26 -19.75
C ALA A 80 8.08 18.88 -19.31
N GLY A 81 7.70 18.43 -18.12
CA GLY A 81 8.03 17.11 -17.63
C GLY A 81 7.42 15.97 -18.44
N LEU A 82 6.14 16.10 -18.82
CA LEU A 82 5.47 15.12 -19.67
C LEU A 82 6.10 15.03 -21.07
N VAL A 83 6.38 16.19 -21.68
CA VAL A 83 7.05 16.28 -22.99
C VAL A 83 8.45 15.65 -22.91
N TYR A 84 9.25 16.01 -21.91
CA TYR A 84 10.56 15.41 -21.69
C TYR A 84 10.46 13.88 -21.49
N GLY A 85 9.53 13.42 -20.66
CA GLY A 85 9.31 12.01 -20.43
C GLY A 85 8.90 11.25 -21.70
N ALA A 86 8.03 11.86 -22.53
CA ALA A 86 7.61 11.28 -23.81
C ALA A 86 8.79 11.18 -24.80
N ILE A 87 9.64 12.21 -24.87
CA ILE A 87 10.86 12.22 -25.69
C ILE A 87 11.81 11.11 -25.21
N CYS A 88 12.10 11.05 -23.92
CA CYS A 88 12.97 10.02 -23.36
C CYS A 88 12.44 8.61 -23.61
N LYS A 89 11.13 8.38 -23.51
CA LYS A 89 10.51 7.11 -23.84
C LYS A 89 10.62 6.78 -25.33
N GLY A 90 10.33 7.74 -26.20
CA GLY A 90 10.44 7.57 -27.66
C GLY A 90 11.87 7.23 -28.10
N LEU A 91 12.88 7.82 -27.44
CA LEU A 91 14.28 7.53 -27.67
C LEU A 91 14.82 6.36 -26.83
N ARG A 92 13.97 5.62 -26.11
CA ARG A 92 14.34 4.52 -25.21
C ARG A 92 15.38 4.91 -24.15
N LEU A 93 15.35 6.15 -23.68
CA LEU A 93 16.24 6.65 -22.64
C LEU A 93 15.67 6.32 -21.25
N GLU A 94 16.36 5.50 -20.49
CA GLU A 94 15.93 5.08 -19.14
C GLU A 94 16.01 6.18 -18.05
N ARG A 95 16.23 7.44 -18.43
CA ARG A 95 16.41 8.56 -17.49
C ARG A 95 15.15 9.36 -17.21
N ALA A 96 14.03 8.96 -17.79
CA ALA A 96 12.79 9.76 -17.76
C ALA A 96 12.03 9.69 -16.44
N PHE A 97 12.37 8.78 -15.50
CA PHE A 97 11.71 8.68 -14.21
C PHE A 97 11.73 10.05 -13.48
N GLY A 98 10.62 10.40 -12.87
CA GLY A 98 10.43 11.69 -12.21
C GLY A 98 9.98 12.81 -13.16
N HIS A 99 10.27 12.74 -14.44
CA HIS A 99 9.79 13.70 -15.44
C HIS A 99 8.48 13.28 -16.09
N ALA A 100 8.27 11.98 -16.28
CA ALA A 100 7.03 11.43 -16.83
C ALA A 100 5.97 11.12 -15.77
N ASN A 101 6.29 11.29 -14.50
CA ASN A 101 5.38 11.01 -13.39
C ASN A 101 4.52 12.23 -13.07
N PRO A 102 3.18 12.11 -12.94
CA PRO A 102 2.30 13.22 -12.55
C PRO A 102 2.60 13.78 -11.14
N TYR A 103 3.25 12.99 -10.26
CA TYR A 103 3.73 13.42 -8.92
C TYR A 103 5.13 14.03 -8.95
N HIS A 104 5.48 14.59 -9.94
CA HIS A 104 6.73 15.09 -10.42
C HIS A 104 7.65 15.73 -9.35
N ARG A 105 8.90 15.30 -9.39
CA ARG A 105 10.02 15.93 -8.66
C ARG A 105 10.09 17.45 -8.88
N HIS A 106 9.70 17.98 -10.04
CA HIS A 106 9.63 19.41 -10.35
C HIS A 106 8.41 20.13 -9.75
N ALA A 107 7.37 19.41 -9.30
CA ALA A 107 6.31 20.01 -8.53
C ALA A 107 6.78 20.37 -7.10
N PHE A 108 7.94 19.86 -6.71
CA PHE A 108 8.51 20.08 -5.39
C PHE A 108 9.95 20.60 -5.53
N PRO A 109 10.24 21.88 -5.32
CA PRO A 109 11.59 22.38 -5.46
C PRO A 109 12.50 21.83 -4.37
N PRO A 110 13.72 21.52 -4.74
CA PRO A 110 14.72 21.00 -3.81
C PRO A 110 14.93 21.87 -2.58
N GLU A 111 14.87 23.19 -2.75
CA GLU A 111 15.14 24.16 -1.71
C GLU A 111 14.10 24.11 -0.59
N PHE A 112 12.83 23.77 -0.92
CA PHE A 112 11.76 23.72 0.07
C PHE A 112 11.93 22.57 1.04
N LEU A 113 12.28 21.37 0.55
CA LEU A 113 12.55 20.23 1.42
C LEU A 113 13.84 20.44 2.21
N LEU A 114 14.87 20.98 1.57
CA LEU A 114 16.14 21.31 2.23
C LEU A 114 15.90 22.27 3.39
N GLU A 115 15.10 23.31 3.21
CA GLU A 115 14.73 24.27 4.25
C GLU A 115 13.95 23.60 5.38
N CYS A 116 12.94 22.79 5.06
CA CYS A 116 12.14 22.08 6.06
C CYS A 116 12.99 21.10 6.89
N SER A 117 14.05 20.54 6.33
CA SER A 117 14.90 19.55 6.99
C SER A 117 16.08 20.14 7.79
N LYS A 118 16.34 21.46 7.73
CA LYS A 118 17.45 22.10 8.44
C LYS A 118 17.46 21.90 9.97
N GLN A 119 16.28 21.79 10.58
CA GLN A 119 16.13 21.63 12.01
C GLN A 119 15.59 20.24 12.41
N ALA A 120 15.60 19.31 11.47
CA ALA A 120 15.16 17.94 11.70
C ALA A 120 16.35 17.02 11.95
N ASP A 121 16.13 16.02 12.79
CA ASP A 121 17.09 14.94 13.03
C ASP A 121 17.00 13.86 11.95
N LEU A 122 15.83 13.76 11.25
CA LEU A 122 15.54 12.74 10.27
C LEU A 122 14.57 13.25 9.21
N ALA A 123 14.85 12.97 7.94
CA ALA A 123 13.94 13.18 6.83
C ALA A 123 13.43 11.84 6.30
N ILE A 124 12.11 11.72 6.16
CA ILE A 124 11.46 10.54 5.60
C ILE A 124 10.74 10.93 4.32
N ILE A 125 10.99 10.17 3.25
CA ILE A 125 10.35 10.37 1.95
C ILE A 125 9.51 9.14 1.65
N ASN A 126 8.20 9.34 1.55
CA ASN A 126 7.29 8.29 1.14
C ASN A 126 7.25 8.17 -0.38
N TYR A 127 7.43 6.97 -0.89
CA TYR A 127 7.62 6.62 -2.30
C TYR A 127 8.92 7.12 -2.93
N SER A 128 9.23 6.60 -4.09
CA SER A 128 10.46 6.96 -4.84
C SER A 128 10.37 8.26 -5.65
N TYR A 129 9.18 8.87 -5.78
CA TYR A 129 8.98 10.05 -6.65
C TYR A 129 9.94 11.20 -6.37
N TRP A 130 10.25 11.41 -5.11
CA TRP A 130 11.05 12.52 -4.62
C TRP A 130 12.34 12.05 -3.93
N ALA A 131 12.70 10.78 -4.14
CA ALA A 131 13.89 10.17 -3.54
C ALA A 131 15.17 10.98 -3.79
N GLY A 132 15.30 11.56 -4.98
CA GLY A 132 16.46 12.38 -5.36
C GLY A 132 16.45 13.82 -4.81
N LEU A 133 15.48 14.23 -4.00
CA LEU A 133 15.50 15.55 -3.37
C LEU A 133 16.55 15.60 -2.25
N PRO A 134 17.30 16.72 -2.11
CA PRO A 134 18.27 16.87 -1.05
C PRO A 134 17.61 17.13 0.30
N THR A 135 18.27 16.66 1.36
CA THR A 135 17.92 16.92 2.76
C THR A 135 19.16 17.38 3.50
N SER A 136 19.00 18.11 4.60
CA SER A 136 20.10 18.56 5.47
C SER A 136 20.37 17.61 6.64
N CYS A 137 19.60 16.54 6.75
CA CYS A 137 19.71 15.50 7.78
C CYS A 137 19.65 14.13 7.11
N PRO A 138 19.93 13.02 7.84
CA PRO A 138 19.79 11.67 7.33
C PRO A 138 18.44 11.43 6.67
N LYS A 139 18.45 10.70 5.56
CA LYS A 139 17.30 10.47 4.68
C LYS A 139 16.91 9.01 4.64
N VAL A 140 15.69 8.72 5.04
CA VAL A 140 15.05 7.42 4.90
C VAL A 140 13.98 7.48 3.81
N ILE A 141 13.97 6.51 2.91
CA ILE A 141 12.91 6.37 1.92
C ILE A 141 12.05 5.18 2.29
N ILE A 142 10.73 5.38 2.39
CA ILE A 142 9.75 4.30 2.55
C ILE A 142 9.15 4.02 1.18
N LEU A 143 9.53 2.88 0.61
CA LEU A 143 9.12 2.47 -0.72
C LEU A 143 7.92 1.54 -0.60
N LEU A 144 6.73 2.06 -0.90
CA LEU A 144 5.50 1.28 -0.96
C LEU A 144 5.36 0.55 -2.31
N ASP A 145 5.88 1.16 -3.38
CA ASP A 145 5.90 0.60 -4.74
C ASP A 145 7.11 1.11 -5.50
N LEU A 146 7.72 0.25 -6.31
CA LEU A 146 8.78 0.62 -7.26
C LEU A 146 8.13 1.10 -8.57
N TRP A 147 8.05 2.41 -8.74
CA TRP A 147 7.26 3.03 -9.82
C TRP A 147 7.75 2.77 -11.22
N SER A 148 9.06 2.59 -11.41
CA SER A 148 9.63 2.25 -12.73
C SER A 148 9.11 0.92 -13.28
N ASN A 149 8.57 0.04 -12.45
CA ASN A 149 7.94 -1.20 -12.91
C ASN A 149 6.57 -0.96 -13.57
N VAL A 150 5.99 0.23 -13.44
CA VAL A 150 4.58 0.50 -13.79
C VAL A 150 4.40 1.71 -14.68
N MET A 151 5.19 2.74 -14.45
CA MET A 151 5.03 4.03 -15.10
C MET A 151 6.01 4.19 -16.29
N TRP A 152 5.80 5.21 -17.07
CA TRP A 152 6.61 5.57 -18.22
C TRP A 152 8.00 6.10 -17.86
N GLY A 153 8.51 5.80 -16.69
CA GLY A 153 9.81 6.27 -16.25
C GLY A 153 10.91 5.24 -16.46
N GLY A 154 12.12 5.70 -16.62
CA GLY A 154 13.28 4.83 -16.67
C GLY A 154 13.66 4.31 -15.30
N SER A 155 13.89 3.03 -15.20
CA SER A 155 14.35 2.37 -13.97
C SER A 155 15.69 2.93 -13.47
N ARG A 156 16.56 3.35 -14.38
CA ARG A 156 17.88 3.89 -14.05
C ARG A 156 17.81 5.15 -13.20
N ARG A 157 16.93 6.10 -13.56
CA ARG A 157 16.81 7.35 -12.81
C ARG A 157 16.24 7.14 -11.41
N GLU A 158 15.24 6.24 -11.26
CA GLU A 158 14.70 5.90 -9.95
C GLU A 158 15.77 5.27 -9.06
N ILE A 159 16.58 4.36 -9.60
CA ILE A 159 17.68 3.74 -8.85
C ILE A 159 18.76 4.76 -8.47
N GLU A 160 19.11 5.69 -9.37
CA GLU A 160 20.04 6.79 -9.06
C GLU A 160 19.51 7.67 -7.92
N ASP A 161 18.23 8.01 -7.95
CA ASP A 161 17.57 8.80 -6.90
C ASP A 161 17.51 8.02 -5.56
N LEU A 162 17.19 6.73 -5.58
CA LEU A 162 17.18 5.87 -4.39
C LEU A 162 18.56 5.72 -3.74
N ARG A 163 19.64 5.73 -4.51
CA ARG A 163 21.02 5.67 -3.99
C ARG A 163 21.39 6.85 -3.10
N THR A 164 20.63 7.94 -3.14
CA THR A 164 20.88 9.12 -2.30
C THR A 164 20.33 8.97 -0.87
N ALA A 165 19.65 7.88 -0.56
CA ALA A 165 19.12 7.60 0.77
C ALA A 165 20.16 6.93 1.68
N ASP A 166 20.12 7.26 2.97
CA ASP A 166 20.90 6.57 3.99
C ASP A 166 20.30 5.19 4.30
N LEU A 167 18.96 5.08 4.20
CA LEU A 167 18.23 3.82 4.36
C LEU A 167 17.01 3.79 3.43
N ILE A 168 16.73 2.64 2.85
CA ILE A 168 15.52 2.37 2.07
C ILE A 168 14.72 1.27 2.78
N ILE A 169 13.52 1.60 3.21
CA ILE A 169 12.58 0.64 3.77
C ILE A 169 11.65 0.20 2.64
N VAL A 170 11.59 -1.09 2.36
CA VAL A 170 10.72 -1.67 1.32
C VAL A 170 9.71 -2.61 1.96
N ILE A 171 8.45 -2.53 1.54
CA ILE A 171 7.39 -3.42 2.04
C ILE A 171 7.30 -4.73 1.26
N SER A 172 7.86 -4.77 0.05
CA SER A 172 7.81 -5.92 -0.85
C SER A 172 9.15 -6.65 -0.87
N LYS A 173 9.12 -7.98 -0.64
CA LYS A 173 10.30 -8.84 -0.73
C LYS A 173 10.85 -8.90 -2.15
N ASP A 174 9.98 -8.90 -3.14
CA ASP A 174 10.35 -8.91 -4.55
C ASP A 174 11.11 -7.63 -4.93
N GLU A 175 10.67 -6.49 -4.40
CA GLU A 175 11.33 -5.19 -4.63
C GLU A 175 12.68 -5.12 -3.90
N GLU A 176 12.79 -5.66 -2.68
CA GLU A 176 14.09 -5.80 -2.02
C GLU A 176 15.09 -6.55 -2.90
N ILE A 177 14.69 -7.72 -3.42
CA ILE A 177 15.54 -8.54 -4.28
C ILE A 177 15.93 -7.75 -5.54
N GLN A 178 14.98 -7.10 -6.21
CA GLN A 178 15.26 -6.30 -7.41
C GLN A 178 16.23 -5.16 -7.13
N LEU A 179 16.07 -4.44 -6.03
CA LEU A 179 16.95 -3.32 -5.68
C LEU A 179 18.37 -3.79 -5.33
N ARG A 180 18.49 -4.91 -4.60
CA ARG A 180 19.79 -5.51 -4.30
C ARG A 180 20.51 -5.98 -5.56
N GLN A 181 19.79 -6.58 -6.51
CA GLN A 181 20.35 -6.95 -7.82
C GLN A 181 20.83 -5.74 -8.63
N ARG A 182 20.26 -4.56 -8.38
CA ARG A 182 20.68 -3.28 -8.98
C ARG A 182 21.78 -2.55 -8.19
N GLY A 183 22.36 -3.23 -7.18
CA GLY A 183 23.52 -2.76 -6.43
C GLY A 183 23.22 -1.84 -5.26
N LEU A 184 21.98 -1.73 -4.78
CA LEU A 184 21.66 -1.04 -3.53
C LEU A 184 21.87 -1.98 -2.34
N GLN A 185 22.54 -1.49 -1.29
CA GLN A 185 22.86 -2.32 -0.10
C GLN A 185 22.11 -1.87 1.17
N ASN A 186 21.84 -0.58 1.29
CA ASN A 186 21.18 0.06 2.44
C ASN A 186 19.67 -0.15 2.45
N ILE A 187 19.22 -1.41 2.32
CA ILE A 187 17.81 -1.78 2.21
C ILE A 187 17.39 -2.60 3.43
N LEU A 188 16.28 -2.20 4.04
CA LEU A 188 15.57 -2.94 5.07
C LEU A 188 14.22 -3.40 4.50
N TRP A 189 13.98 -4.69 4.45
CA TRP A 189 12.65 -5.19 4.18
C TRP A 189 11.82 -5.13 5.47
N SER A 190 10.68 -4.45 5.40
CA SER A 190 9.69 -4.35 6.47
C SER A 190 8.31 -4.54 5.85
N PRO A 191 7.69 -5.72 5.97
CA PRO A 191 6.37 -5.96 5.41
C PRO A 191 5.33 -5.02 6.07
N PRO A 192 4.18 -4.79 5.43
CA PRO A 192 3.09 -4.06 6.03
C PRO A 192 2.72 -4.62 7.39
N LEU A 193 2.53 -3.74 8.37
CA LEU A 193 2.14 -4.14 9.71
C LEU A 193 0.66 -4.54 9.72
N ALA A 194 0.38 -5.75 10.22
CA ALA A 194 -0.97 -6.19 10.56
C ALA A 194 -0.95 -6.83 11.94
N GLU A 195 -1.92 -6.47 12.76
CA GLU A 195 -2.01 -7.02 14.11
C GLU A 195 -2.55 -8.45 14.05
N PRO A 196 -1.87 -9.41 14.68
CA PRO A 196 -2.42 -10.75 14.85
C PRO A 196 -3.76 -10.67 15.58
N SER A 197 -4.72 -11.44 15.12
CA SER A 197 -6.04 -11.48 15.75
C SER A 197 -6.52 -12.93 15.91
N ASP A 198 -7.08 -13.21 17.07
CA ASP A 198 -7.63 -14.53 17.41
C ASP A 198 -9.15 -14.53 17.24
N PHE A 199 -9.62 -14.31 16.03
CA PHE A 199 -11.03 -14.38 15.71
C PHE A 199 -11.46 -15.80 15.33
N PRO A 200 -12.62 -16.27 15.76
CA PRO A 200 -13.16 -17.58 15.38
C PRO A 200 -13.20 -17.74 13.85
N LEU A 201 -12.88 -18.95 13.37
CA LEU A 201 -12.91 -19.27 11.95
C LEU A 201 -14.32 -19.67 11.51
N SER A 202 -15.09 -18.69 11.03
CA SER A 202 -16.43 -18.95 10.48
C SER A 202 -16.35 -19.68 9.11
N SER A 203 -17.45 -20.27 8.68
CA SER A 203 -17.59 -20.88 7.34
C SER A 203 -17.73 -19.85 6.21
N GLN A 204 -17.86 -18.55 6.56
CA GLN A 204 -18.06 -17.49 5.58
C GLN A 204 -16.80 -17.28 4.72
N VAL A 205 -17.02 -17.06 3.43
CA VAL A 205 -15.99 -16.74 2.45
C VAL A 205 -15.97 -15.23 2.23
N GLY A 206 -14.82 -14.60 2.45
CA GLY A 206 -14.64 -13.15 2.33
C GLY A 206 -13.88 -12.77 1.05
N ILE A 207 -14.32 -11.69 0.41
CA ILE A 207 -13.57 -10.95 -0.61
C ILE A 207 -13.58 -9.49 -0.19
N THR A 208 -12.40 -8.85 -0.14
CA THR A 208 -12.31 -7.42 0.21
C THR A 208 -11.48 -6.64 -0.81
N GLY A 209 -11.82 -5.36 -0.99
CA GLY A 209 -11.02 -4.48 -1.83
C GLY A 209 -11.66 -3.14 -2.16
N SER A 210 -10.80 -2.20 -2.56
CA SER A 210 -11.22 -0.94 -3.17
C SER A 210 -11.67 -1.14 -4.62
N ALA A 211 -12.36 -0.15 -5.19
CA ALA A 211 -12.87 -0.16 -6.56
C ALA A 211 -11.80 0.12 -7.64
N ASN A 212 -10.52 -0.20 -7.38
CA ASN A 212 -9.48 0.01 -8.37
C ASN A 212 -9.54 -1.03 -9.51
N LYS A 213 -8.89 -0.69 -10.64
CA LYS A 213 -8.91 -1.52 -11.85
C LYS A 213 -8.38 -2.94 -11.66
N PHE A 214 -7.43 -3.14 -10.75
CA PHE A 214 -6.83 -4.46 -10.49
C PHE A 214 -7.77 -5.36 -9.71
N ASN A 215 -8.44 -4.82 -8.68
CA ASN A 215 -9.46 -5.55 -7.93
C ASN A 215 -10.66 -5.89 -8.80
N GLN A 216 -11.10 -4.96 -9.67
CA GLN A 216 -12.17 -5.22 -10.65
C GLN A 216 -11.77 -6.29 -11.66
N GLU A 217 -10.52 -6.33 -12.12
CA GLU A 217 -10.01 -7.41 -12.99
C GLU A 217 -10.06 -8.75 -12.28
N GLY A 218 -9.57 -8.82 -11.04
CA GLY A 218 -9.61 -10.04 -10.24
C GLY A 218 -11.04 -10.54 -10.02
N LEU A 219 -11.98 -9.64 -9.77
CA LEU A 219 -13.39 -9.98 -9.63
C LEU A 219 -13.98 -10.50 -10.95
N ARG A 220 -13.71 -9.82 -12.08
CA ARG A 220 -14.14 -10.27 -13.41
C ARG A 220 -13.54 -11.64 -13.78
N TRP A 221 -12.28 -11.88 -13.38
CA TRP A 221 -11.67 -13.19 -13.56
C TRP A 221 -12.42 -14.25 -12.76
N LEU A 222 -12.71 -14.01 -11.49
CA LEU A 222 -13.42 -14.95 -10.62
C LEU A 222 -14.85 -15.21 -11.08
N SER A 223 -15.51 -14.20 -11.68
CA SER A 223 -16.88 -14.30 -12.21
C SER A 223 -17.01 -15.16 -13.49
N LYS A 224 -15.92 -15.65 -14.05
CA LYS A 224 -15.98 -16.58 -15.19
C LYS A 224 -16.48 -17.97 -14.78
N ALA A 225 -16.38 -18.32 -13.49
CA ALA A 225 -17.00 -19.51 -12.94
C ALA A 225 -18.22 -19.15 -12.07
N ALA A 226 -19.21 -20.02 -12.08
CA ALA A 226 -20.40 -19.85 -11.24
C ALA A 226 -20.04 -19.94 -9.75
N LEU A 227 -20.73 -19.16 -8.93
CA LEU A 227 -20.66 -19.28 -7.47
C LEU A 227 -21.23 -20.66 -7.07
N PRO A 228 -20.49 -21.50 -6.33
CA PRO A 228 -21.00 -22.79 -5.89
C PRO A 228 -22.19 -22.65 -4.96
N GLU A 229 -23.20 -23.48 -5.16
CA GLU A 229 -24.38 -23.51 -4.32
C GLU A 229 -24.05 -23.79 -2.84
N GLY A 230 -24.68 -23.04 -1.94
CA GLY A 230 -24.49 -23.18 -0.49
C GLY A 230 -23.18 -22.64 0.06
N VAL A 231 -22.35 -21.96 -0.75
CA VAL A 231 -21.15 -21.27 -0.24
C VAL A 231 -21.51 -19.83 0.16
N PRO A 232 -21.43 -19.50 1.47
CA PRO A 232 -21.81 -18.18 1.95
C PRO A 232 -20.71 -17.16 1.69
N VAL A 233 -20.94 -16.24 0.73
CA VAL A 233 -19.94 -15.24 0.30
C VAL A 233 -20.30 -13.84 0.78
N LYS A 234 -19.34 -13.14 1.39
CA LYS A 234 -19.44 -11.74 1.79
C LYS A 234 -18.42 -10.89 1.03
N ILE A 235 -18.84 -9.74 0.53
CA ILE A 235 -18.00 -8.84 -0.24
C ILE A 235 -17.92 -7.48 0.43
N TYR A 236 -16.71 -7.11 0.79
CA TYR A 236 -16.39 -5.92 1.57
C TYR A 236 -15.69 -4.84 0.72
N GLY A 237 -15.89 -3.59 1.14
CA GLY A 237 -15.29 -2.43 0.50
C GLY A 237 -16.01 -1.98 -0.76
N ALA A 238 -15.48 -0.95 -1.42
CA ALA A 238 -16.09 -0.39 -2.62
C ALA A 238 -16.15 -1.37 -3.80
N LEU A 239 -15.42 -2.48 -3.74
CA LEU A 239 -15.48 -3.56 -4.73
C LEU A 239 -16.87 -4.22 -4.78
N ALA A 240 -17.63 -4.20 -3.69
CA ALA A 240 -18.97 -4.81 -3.61
C ALA A 240 -19.95 -4.26 -4.65
N SER A 241 -19.80 -3.00 -5.08
CA SER A 241 -20.65 -2.39 -6.09
C SER A 241 -20.48 -2.98 -7.50
N PHE A 242 -19.39 -3.71 -7.75
CA PHE A 242 -19.09 -4.33 -9.05
C PHE A 242 -19.49 -5.81 -9.15
N VAL A 243 -20.02 -6.37 -8.05
CA VAL A 243 -20.40 -7.78 -8.00
C VAL A 243 -21.79 -7.99 -8.59
N GLN A 244 -21.92 -9.02 -9.44
CA GLN A 244 -23.17 -9.39 -10.10
C GLN A 244 -23.74 -10.74 -9.61
N TRP A 245 -23.17 -11.32 -8.52
CA TRP A 245 -23.69 -12.55 -7.94
C TRP A 245 -24.87 -12.23 -7.01
N PRO A 246 -26.10 -12.68 -7.33
CA PRO A 246 -27.28 -12.41 -6.51
C PRO A 246 -27.15 -13.01 -5.10
N GLU A 247 -26.49 -14.16 -4.98
CA GLU A 247 -26.35 -14.95 -3.76
C GLU A 247 -25.27 -14.38 -2.83
N ALA A 248 -24.40 -13.50 -3.31
CA ALA A 248 -23.36 -12.89 -2.49
C ALA A 248 -23.91 -11.76 -1.64
N HIS A 249 -23.57 -11.75 -0.36
CA HIS A 249 -23.90 -10.66 0.53
C HIS A 249 -22.92 -9.48 0.31
N LYS A 250 -23.44 -8.41 -0.27
CA LYS A 250 -22.69 -7.16 -0.52
C LYS A 250 -22.71 -6.30 0.74
N VAL A 251 -21.70 -6.45 1.59
CA VAL A 251 -21.55 -5.64 2.81
C VAL A 251 -21.21 -4.19 2.44
N GLY A 252 -20.36 -3.98 1.43
CA GLY A 252 -19.93 -2.65 1.03
C GLY A 252 -18.86 -2.08 1.96
N ARG A 253 -18.93 -0.78 2.25
CA ARG A 253 -17.99 -0.10 3.14
C ARG A 253 -18.16 -0.54 4.58
N TYR A 254 -17.07 -0.54 5.31
CA TYR A 254 -17.00 -0.91 6.72
C TYR A 254 -16.05 0.05 7.45
N ASP A 255 -16.32 0.32 8.72
CA ASP A 255 -15.54 1.26 9.55
C ASP A 255 -14.42 0.57 10.33
N ASP A 256 -14.60 -0.70 10.69
CA ASP A 256 -13.62 -1.50 11.41
C ASP A 256 -12.80 -2.35 10.43
N SER A 257 -11.50 -2.06 10.30
CA SER A 257 -10.59 -2.80 9.41
C SER A 257 -10.53 -4.31 9.69
N HIS A 258 -10.85 -4.73 10.90
CA HIS A 258 -10.89 -6.13 11.30
C HIS A 258 -12.21 -6.82 10.97
N GLU A 259 -13.27 -6.07 10.64
CA GLU A 259 -14.61 -6.63 10.40
C GLU A 259 -14.63 -7.75 9.34
N PRO A 260 -14.00 -7.62 8.15
CA PRO A 260 -13.96 -8.70 7.17
C PRO A 260 -13.35 -9.97 7.75
N TYR A 261 -12.26 -9.83 8.50
CA TYR A 261 -11.49 -10.96 9.05
C TYR A 261 -12.17 -11.60 10.26
N ARG A 262 -12.92 -10.83 11.05
CA ARG A 262 -13.76 -11.35 12.14
C ARG A 262 -14.92 -12.17 11.61
N ASN A 263 -15.52 -11.75 10.53
CA ASN A 263 -16.74 -12.36 9.99
C ASN A 263 -16.47 -13.52 9.03
N CYS A 264 -15.27 -13.61 8.41
CA CYS A 264 -14.96 -14.60 7.40
C CYS A 264 -13.76 -15.45 7.81
N GLY A 265 -13.90 -16.77 7.80
CA GLY A 265 -12.81 -17.71 8.08
C GLY A 265 -12.02 -18.12 6.84
N VAL A 266 -12.59 -17.88 5.65
CA VAL A 266 -11.94 -18.16 4.36
C VAL A 266 -11.81 -16.86 3.58
N PHE A 267 -10.65 -16.62 2.95
CA PHE A 267 -10.44 -15.43 2.12
C PHE A 267 -10.03 -15.79 0.70
N LEU A 268 -10.70 -15.19 -0.28
CA LEU A 268 -10.33 -15.27 -1.69
C LEU A 268 -9.56 -14.01 -2.11
N LEU A 269 -8.42 -14.24 -2.73
CA LEU A 269 -7.52 -13.21 -3.22
C LEU A 269 -7.38 -13.34 -4.75
N PRO A 270 -8.38 -12.89 -5.55
CA PRO A 270 -8.39 -13.07 -6.99
C PRO A 270 -7.52 -12.06 -7.75
N THR A 271 -6.96 -11.03 -7.07
CA THR A 271 -6.22 -9.93 -7.70
C THR A 271 -4.77 -10.31 -7.93
N ALA A 272 -4.45 -10.88 -9.09
CA ALA A 272 -3.09 -11.23 -9.48
C ALA A 272 -2.28 -10.04 -10.02
N LEU A 273 -2.94 -9.06 -10.62
CA LEU A 273 -2.29 -7.89 -11.21
C LEU A 273 -2.09 -6.77 -10.18
N GLY A 274 -1.08 -5.95 -10.41
CA GLY A 274 -0.76 -4.80 -9.56
C GLY A 274 0.71 -4.82 -9.10
N MET A 275 1.04 -3.96 -8.15
CA MET A 275 2.38 -3.75 -7.63
C MET A 275 2.44 -4.00 -6.14
N GLY A 276 3.67 -4.02 -5.61
CA GLY A 276 3.94 -4.08 -4.19
C GLY A 276 3.25 -5.26 -3.50
N VAL A 277 2.99 -5.08 -2.22
CA VAL A 277 2.23 -6.03 -1.39
C VAL A 277 0.78 -5.57 -1.27
N GLN A 278 -0.16 -6.48 -1.43
CA GLN A 278 -1.56 -6.17 -1.14
C GLN A 278 -1.78 -6.19 0.38
N ILE A 279 -2.17 -5.08 0.99
CA ILE A 279 -2.39 -5.00 2.45
C ILE A 279 -3.38 -6.07 2.92
N LYS A 280 -4.46 -6.30 2.18
CA LYS A 280 -5.45 -7.34 2.50
C LYS A 280 -4.88 -8.77 2.59
N THR A 281 -3.76 -9.06 1.88
CA THR A 281 -3.10 -10.37 1.99
C THR A 281 -2.39 -10.51 3.33
N VAL A 282 -1.75 -9.44 3.78
CA VAL A 282 -1.06 -9.38 5.08
C VAL A 282 -2.06 -9.44 6.23
N GLU A 283 -3.16 -8.71 6.11
CA GLU A 283 -4.24 -8.72 7.12
C GLU A 283 -4.91 -10.09 7.23
N ALA A 284 -5.17 -10.76 6.10
CA ALA A 284 -5.74 -12.13 6.10
C ALA A 284 -4.78 -13.16 6.73
N LEU A 285 -3.47 -13.03 6.47
CA LEU A 285 -2.43 -13.85 7.09
C LEU A 285 -2.35 -13.60 8.60
N ALA A 286 -2.29 -12.34 9.02
CA ALA A 286 -2.23 -11.95 10.44
C ALA A 286 -3.46 -12.42 11.22
N ALA A 287 -4.62 -12.40 10.59
CA ALA A 287 -5.86 -12.91 11.17
C ALA A 287 -5.97 -14.45 11.12
N GLY A 288 -4.98 -15.17 10.61
CA GLY A 288 -5.00 -16.63 10.54
C GLY A 288 -6.16 -17.17 9.69
N ARG A 289 -6.49 -16.52 8.57
CA ARG A 289 -7.59 -16.98 7.70
C ARG A 289 -7.10 -18.05 6.73
N ALA A 290 -7.99 -19.00 6.37
CA ALA A 290 -7.73 -19.93 5.28
C ALA A 290 -7.75 -19.19 3.95
N ILE A 291 -6.62 -19.13 3.25
CA ILE A 291 -6.45 -18.27 2.07
C ILE A 291 -6.40 -19.10 0.80
N VAL A 292 -7.23 -18.74 -0.19
CA VAL A 292 -7.13 -19.20 -1.57
C VAL A 292 -6.78 -18.00 -2.45
N ALA A 293 -5.62 -18.05 -3.07
CA ALA A 293 -5.05 -16.98 -3.85
C ALA A 293 -4.94 -17.36 -5.33
N ARG A 294 -5.28 -16.45 -6.24
CA ARG A 294 -4.88 -16.59 -7.63
C ARG A 294 -3.36 -16.47 -7.74
N THR A 295 -2.71 -17.30 -8.54
CA THR A 295 -1.26 -17.22 -8.78
C THR A 295 -0.84 -15.77 -9.06
N GLY A 296 0.16 -15.28 -8.31
CA GLY A 296 0.60 -13.88 -8.31
C GLY A 296 -0.16 -12.93 -7.36
N ALA A 297 -1.21 -13.37 -6.69
CA ALA A 297 -1.91 -12.52 -5.71
C ALA A 297 -1.11 -12.30 -4.43
N MET A 298 -0.22 -13.24 -4.08
CA MET A 298 0.64 -13.18 -2.89
C MET A 298 2.01 -12.54 -3.15
N ARG A 299 2.16 -11.83 -4.28
CA ARG A 299 3.40 -11.15 -4.66
C ARG A 299 3.93 -10.22 -3.56
N GLY A 300 5.23 -10.09 -3.50
CA GLY A 300 5.92 -9.25 -2.52
C GLY A 300 6.02 -9.84 -1.12
N LEU A 301 5.40 -10.99 -0.87
CA LEU A 301 5.58 -11.78 0.35
C LEU A 301 6.62 -12.88 0.15
N PRO A 302 7.30 -13.34 1.21
CA PRO A 302 8.17 -14.50 1.12
C PRO A 302 7.36 -15.76 0.80
N PRO A 303 7.99 -16.82 0.26
CA PRO A 303 7.32 -18.09 -0.01
C PRO A 303 6.58 -18.63 1.22
N GLY A 304 5.28 -18.87 1.08
CA GLY A 304 4.38 -19.19 2.20
C GLY A 304 4.44 -20.62 2.73
N LYS A 305 5.24 -21.50 2.15
CA LYS A 305 5.40 -22.91 2.59
C LYS A 305 4.08 -23.64 2.95
N GLY A 306 3.05 -23.43 2.13
CA GLY A 306 1.71 -23.99 2.33
C GLY A 306 0.77 -23.16 3.22
N ALA A 307 1.13 -21.92 3.55
CA ALA A 307 0.28 -21.00 4.30
C ALA A 307 -0.93 -20.49 3.52
N TRP A 308 -0.96 -20.69 2.22
CA TRP A 308 -2.09 -20.43 1.32
C TRP A 308 -2.11 -21.44 0.18
N ILE A 309 -3.24 -21.56 -0.47
CA ILE A 309 -3.40 -22.38 -1.68
C ILE A 309 -3.40 -21.44 -2.90
N GLU A 310 -2.48 -21.65 -3.85
CA GLU A 310 -2.49 -20.93 -5.12
C GLU A 310 -3.24 -21.73 -6.19
N VAL A 311 -4.01 -21.00 -7.00
CA VAL A 311 -4.81 -21.57 -8.10
C VAL A 311 -4.74 -20.70 -9.34
N ASP A 312 -4.86 -21.35 -10.52
CA ASP A 312 -4.80 -20.68 -11.83
C ASP A 312 -6.17 -20.48 -12.49
N THR A 313 -7.20 -21.16 -11.99
CA THR A 313 -8.56 -21.07 -12.57
C THR A 313 -9.60 -20.65 -11.54
N PRO A 314 -10.67 -19.93 -11.96
CA PRO A 314 -11.76 -19.54 -11.09
C PRO A 314 -12.48 -20.73 -10.47
N GLU A 315 -12.64 -21.83 -11.24
CA GLU A 315 -13.28 -23.07 -10.80
C GLU A 315 -12.50 -23.72 -9.65
N ALA A 316 -11.15 -23.76 -9.77
CA ALA A 316 -10.28 -24.27 -8.71
C ALA A 316 -10.37 -23.39 -7.45
N MET A 317 -10.45 -22.07 -7.62
CA MET A 317 -10.63 -21.13 -6.49
C MET A 317 -11.95 -21.40 -5.75
N TRP A 318 -13.06 -21.53 -6.47
CA TRP A 318 -14.35 -21.81 -5.86
C TRP A 318 -14.42 -23.21 -5.26
N LYS A 319 -13.83 -24.23 -5.91
CA LYS A 319 -13.75 -25.58 -5.37
C LYS A 319 -13.03 -25.59 -4.00
N GLN A 320 -11.89 -24.90 -3.92
CA GLN A 320 -11.12 -24.83 -2.69
C GLN A 320 -11.83 -24.00 -1.61
N ALA A 321 -12.50 -22.90 -2.00
CA ALA A 321 -13.33 -22.10 -1.11
C ALA A 321 -14.47 -22.91 -0.49
N ALA A 322 -15.17 -23.68 -1.32
CA ALA A 322 -16.24 -24.56 -0.87
C ALA A 322 -15.74 -25.65 0.10
N LEU A 323 -14.55 -26.21 -0.14
CA LEU A 323 -13.92 -27.18 0.75
C LEU A 323 -13.64 -26.54 2.13
N PHE A 324 -12.94 -25.42 2.16
CA PHE A 324 -12.63 -24.70 3.41
C PHE A 324 -13.89 -24.20 4.13
N SER A 325 -14.95 -23.81 3.41
CA SER A 325 -16.21 -23.39 3.99
C SER A 325 -16.91 -24.55 4.73
N ARG A 326 -16.85 -25.77 4.20
CA ARG A 326 -17.57 -26.94 4.74
C ARG A 326 -16.75 -27.70 5.80
N ASP A 327 -15.44 -27.75 5.67
CA ASP A 327 -14.53 -28.51 6.52
C ASP A 327 -13.85 -27.59 7.56
N VAL A 328 -14.28 -27.72 8.80
CA VAL A 328 -13.78 -26.91 9.94
C VAL A 328 -12.32 -27.21 10.21
N GLN A 329 -11.95 -28.50 10.27
CA GLN A 329 -10.60 -28.92 10.61
C GLN A 329 -9.59 -28.44 9.55
N LEU A 330 -9.90 -28.66 8.28
CA LEU A 330 -9.04 -28.20 7.19
C LEU A 330 -8.87 -26.67 7.16
N ARG A 331 -9.93 -25.93 7.48
CA ARG A 331 -9.89 -24.47 7.58
C ARG A 331 -9.00 -24.01 8.75
N GLU A 332 -9.09 -24.67 9.91
CA GLU A 332 -8.26 -24.35 11.08
C GLU A 332 -6.77 -24.68 10.84
N GLU A 333 -6.47 -25.83 10.26
CA GLU A 333 -5.10 -26.21 9.89
C GLU A 333 -4.49 -25.21 8.90
N GLN A 334 -5.27 -24.76 7.92
CA GLN A 334 -4.80 -23.78 6.93
C GLN A 334 -4.62 -22.40 7.56
N GLY A 335 -5.53 -21.98 8.43
CA GLY A 335 -5.44 -20.72 9.17
C GLY A 335 -4.22 -20.67 10.11
N ALA A 336 -3.93 -21.76 10.81
CA ALA A 336 -2.75 -21.90 11.65
C ALA A 336 -1.44 -21.74 10.86
N LYS A 337 -1.36 -22.32 9.66
CA LYS A 337 -0.20 -22.13 8.76
C LYS A 337 -0.08 -20.67 8.29
N ALA A 338 -1.20 -20.04 7.98
CA ALA A 338 -1.23 -18.65 7.53
C ALA A 338 -0.65 -17.68 8.59
N SER A 339 -1.06 -17.82 9.84
CA SER A 339 -0.61 -16.93 10.93
C SER A 339 0.91 -17.04 11.21
N THR A 340 1.57 -18.17 10.91
CA THR A 340 3.01 -18.35 11.16
C THR A 340 3.89 -17.56 10.20
N VAL A 341 3.42 -17.19 9.03
CA VAL A 341 4.23 -16.50 7.99
C VAL A 341 4.76 -15.16 8.47
N LEU A 342 3.93 -14.40 9.18
CA LEU A 342 4.29 -13.05 9.65
C LEU A 342 5.03 -13.05 10.99
N ILE A 343 4.81 -14.07 11.83
CA ILE A 343 5.48 -14.20 13.14
C ILE A 343 6.99 -14.41 13.00
N CYS A 344 7.43 -15.01 11.90
CA CYS A 344 8.86 -15.26 11.62
C CYS A 344 9.61 -13.98 11.21
N THR A 345 8.95 -12.84 11.09
CA THR A 345 9.58 -11.55 10.79
C THR A 345 9.79 -10.83 12.12
N PRO A 346 11.04 -10.57 12.58
CA PRO A 346 11.25 -9.83 13.81
C PRO A 346 10.71 -8.42 13.66
N MET A 347 9.53 -8.19 14.22
CA MET A 347 8.96 -6.84 14.30
C MET A 347 9.72 -6.04 15.34
N PRO A 348 10.10 -4.79 15.05
CA PRO A 348 10.49 -3.88 16.13
C PRO A 348 9.28 -3.77 17.08
N LYS A 349 9.47 -4.15 18.34
CA LYS A 349 8.41 -4.03 19.34
C LYS A 349 7.92 -2.59 19.36
N ALA A 350 6.68 -2.37 18.90
CA ALA A 350 6.02 -1.09 19.04
C ALA A 350 5.96 -0.77 20.54
N VAL A 351 6.62 0.30 20.94
CA VAL A 351 6.50 0.87 22.30
C VAL A 351 5.02 1.24 22.44
N GLY A 352 4.37 0.63 23.42
CA GLY A 352 2.93 0.58 23.59
C GLY A 352 2.17 1.87 23.29
N SER A 353 1.40 1.87 22.24
CA SER A 353 0.41 2.91 21.97
C SER A 353 -0.88 2.59 22.74
N LYS A 354 -1.01 3.21 23.90
CA LYS A 354 -2.31 3.42 24.55
C LYS A 354 -3.01 4.53 23.77
N ASN A 355 -3.93 4.24 22.90
CA ASN A 355 -4.77 5.08 22.05
C ASN A 355 -4.45 4.98 20.56
N THR A 356 -4.81 3.87 19.94
CA THR A 356 -5.02 3.85 18.51
C THR A 356 -6.43 4.42 18.25
N PRO A 357 -6.57 5.61 17.63
CA PRO A 357 -7.89 6.07 17.22
C PRO A 357 -8.43 5.10 16.16
N GLN A 358 -9.67 4.69 16.29
CA GLN A 358 -10.36 3.95 15.24
C GLN A 358 -10.24 4.71 13.92
N LEU A 359 -9.56 4.13 12.96
CA LEU A 359 -9.45 4.66 11.61
C LEU A 359 -10.83 4.53 10.95
N ARG A 360 -11.61 5.63 10.96
CA ARG A 360 -12.85 5.69 10.18
C ARG A 360 -12.45 5.76 8.70
N TYR A 361 -12.79 4.72 7.95
CA TYR A 361 -12.70 4.73 6.50
C TYR A 361 -13.79 5.66 5.95
N GLY A 362 -13.43 6.92 5.77
CA GLY A 362 -14.34 7.99 5.38
C GLY A 362 -15.07 7.75 4.05
N SER A 363 -16.24 8.34 3.97
CA SER A 363 -17.18 8.37 2.85
C SER A 363 -16.61 8.85 1.51
#